data_a4b95f518406439bf26329d72101b5f3
#
_entry.id   a4b95f518406439bf26329d72101b5f3
#
_cell.length_a   1.000
_cell.length_b   1.000
_cell.length_c   1.000
_cell.angle_alpha   90.00
_cell.angle_beta   90.00
_cell.angle_gamma   90.00
#
_symmetry.space_group_name_H-M   'P 1'
#
loop_
_entity.id
_entity.type
_entity.pdbx_description
1 polymer ?
#
loop_
_entity_poly.entity_id
_entity_poly.type
_entity_poly.pdbx_seq_one_letter_code
_entity_poly.pdbx_strand_id
1 'polypeptide(L)'
;MEELFNLIQTAVADGMLELTLVDEDYGQLQTDEYSYPVTFPCVLISVDKVDWETVTDDYQRGTAQIIVKLCIDCFDDTHYTSGTAGKVAERIAMFKRLHEIVRHVESEKATELERTGSRWYSLPGAIKVYESTYECIMDEEPA
;
A
#
# COMPACT_ATOMS: atom_id res chain seq x y z
N MET A 1 -8.14 -10.31 -9.86
CA MET A 1 -8.13 -9.10 -8.96
C MET A 1 -8.12 -9.51 -7.50
N GLU A 2 -9.12 -10.24 -7.06
CA GLU A 2 -9.24 -10.67 -5.67
C GLU A 2 -8.03 -11.47 -5.19
N GLU A 3 -7.55 -12.41 -5.98
CA GLU A 3 -6.37 -13.20 -5.65
C GLU A 3 -5.14 -12.33 -5.44
N LEU A 4 -4.89 -11.38 -6.33
CA LEU A 4 -3.74 -10.48 -6.23
C LEU A 4 -3.83 -9.62 -4.97
N PHE A 5 -5.00 -9.05 -4.68
CA PHE A 5 -5.23 -8.28 -3.46
C PHE A 5 -4.92 -9.14 -2.21
N ASN A 6 -5.47 -10.35 -2.16
CA ASN A 6 -5.29 -11.25 -1.03
C ASN A 6 -3.82 -11.66 -0.85
N LEU A 7 -3.10 -11.88 -1.95
CA LEU A 7 -1.67 -12.20 -1.88
C LEU A 7 -0.85 -11.05 -1.31
N ILE A 8 -1.14 -9.82 -1.74
CA ILE A 8 -0.45 -8.62 -1.21
C ILE A 8 -0.79 -8.45 0.28
N GLN A 9 -2.06 -8.50 0.63
CA GLN A 9 -2.51 -8.33 2.01
C GLN A 9 -1.87 -9.35 2.94
N THR A 10 -1.87 -10.61 2.56
CA THR A 10 -1.29 -11.69 3.35
C THR A 10 0.23 -11.53 3.50
N ALA A 11 0.93 -11.23 2.41
CA ALA A 11 2.37 -11.05 2.45
C ALA A 11 2.78 -9.89 3.36
N VAL A 12 2.05 -8.78 3.31
CA VAL A 12 2.31 -7.62 4.17
C VAL A 12 2.01 -7.94 5.63
N ALA A 13 0.87 -8.55 5.91
CA ALA A 13 0.51 -8.91 7.28
C ALA A 13 1.50 -9.88 7.90
N ASP A 14 1.94 -10.89 7.15
CA ASP A 14 2.90 -11.88 7.62
C ASP A 14 4.32 -11.32 7.76
N GLY A 15 4.69 -10.38 6.91
CA GLY A 15 6.04 -9.82 6.86
C GLY A 15 6.27 -8.61 7.76
N MET A 16 5.21 -7.98 8.26
CA MET A 16 5.29 -6.79 9.10
C MET A 16 4.38 -6.91 10.31
N LEU A 17 4.84 -7.65 11.31
CA LEU A 17 4.05 -7.95 12.51
C LEU A 17 3.75 -6.72 13.38
N GLU A 18 4.48 -5.63 13.20
CA GLU A 18 4.23 -4.37 13.91
C GLU A 18 2.99 -3.63 13.43
N LEU A 19 2.46 -3.97 12.25
CA LEU A 19 1.23 -3.36 11.73
C LEU A 19 0.02 -3.81 12.55
N THR A 20 -0.83 -2.88 12.90
CA THR A 20 -2.06 -3.17 13.64
C THR A 20 -3.26 -3.42 12.72
N LEU A 21 -3.13 -3.05 11.45
CA LEU A 21 -4.19 -3.22 10.45
C LEU A 21 -3.57 -3.31 9.07
N VAL A 22 -4.04 -4.26 8.26
CA VAL A 22 -3.74 -4.36 6.84
C VAL A 22 -5.09 -4.56 6.14
N ASP A 23 -5.57 -3.54 5.43
CA ASP A 23 -6.95 -3.52 4.93
C ASP A 23 -7.03 -2.93 3.53
N GLU A 24 -8.17 -3.09 2.89
CA GLU A 24 -8.52 -2.39 1.67
C GLU A 24 -8.68 -0.90 1.95
N ASP A 25 -8.17 -0.07 1.05
CA ASP A 25 -8.40 1.37 1.10
C ASP A 25 -9.78 1.68 0.48
N TYR A 26 -10.73 2.02 1.32
CA TYR A 26 -12.07 2.44 0.91
C TYR A 26 -12.35 3.91 1.26
N GLY A 27 -11.32 4.68 1.56
CA GLY A 27 -11.43 6.11 1.89
C GLY A 27 -11.49 6.40 3.38
N GLN A 28 -11.07 5.48 4.26
CA GLN A 28 -11.13 5.67 5.71
C GLN A 28 -10.25 6.81 6.21
N LEU A 29 -9.27 7.27 5.42
CA LEU A 29 -8.46 8.44 5.76
C LEU A 29 -9.08 9.76 5.31
N GLN A 30 -10.15 9.70 4.49
CA GLN A 30 -10.83 10.86 3.95
C GLN A 30 -12.00 11.23 4.88
N THR A 31 -11.67 11.88 5.99
CA THR A 31 -12.64 12.31 6.99
C THR A 31 -12.35 13.74 7.42
N ASP A 32 -13.39 14.49 7.76
CA ASP A 32 -13.28 15.83 8.33
C ASP A 32 -13.03 15.79 9.86
N GLU A 33 -13.08 14.61 10.45
CA GLU A 33 -12.83 14.39 11.85
C GLU A 33 -11.34 14.09 12.10
N TYR A 34 -10.85 14.40 13.32
CA TYR A 34 -9.48 14.06 13.69
C TYR A 34 -9.33 12.60 14.14
N SER A 35 -10.41 11.85 14.10
CA SER A 35 -10.43 10.43 14.46
C SER A 35 -10.70 9.60 13.21
N TYR A 36 -9.77 8.73 12.88
CA TYR A 36 -9.86 7.85 11.71
C TYR A 36 -10.33 6.47 12.16
N PRO A 37 -11.16 5.78 11.33
CA PRO A 37 -11.62 4.43 11.66
C PRO A 37 -10.56 3.36 11.35
N VAL A 38 -9.33 3.62 11.75
CA VAL A 38 -8.18 2.72 11.60
C VAL A 38 -7.30 2.80 12.83
N THR A 39 -6.48 1.79 13.03
CA THR A 39 -5.41 1.81 14.03
C THR A 39 -4.06 1.98 13.34
N PHE A 40 -3.10 2.59 14.02
CA PHE A 40 -1.78 2.87 13.45
C PHE A 40 -0.68 2.07 14.18
N PRO A 41 0.40 1.67 13.49
CA PRO A 41 0.61 1.82 12.05
C PRO A 41 -0.26 0.85 11.24
N CYS A 42 -0.70 1.29 10.07
CA CYS A 42 -1.52 0.44 9.20
C CYS A 42 -1.06 0.52 7.75
N VAL A 43 -1.45 -0.47 6.97
CA VAL A 43 -1.27 -0.48 5.52
C VAL A 43 -2.64 -0.59 4.88
N LEU A 44 -2.90 0.31 3.94
CA LEU A 44 -4.13 0.32 3.14
C LEU A 44 -3.77 0.06 1.68
N ILE A 45 -4.49 -0.85 1.05
CA ILE A 45 -4.21 -1.33 -0.30
C ILE A 45 -5.43 -1.08 -1.18
N SER A 46 -5.22 -0.48 -2.35
CA SER A 46 -6.29 -0.33 -3.33
C SER A 46 -5.81 -0.73 -4.72
N VAL A 47 -6.73 -1.28 -5.50
CA VAL A 47 -6.56 -1.37 -6.94
C VAL A 47 -7.23 -0.12 -7.49
N ASP A 48 -6.42 0.84 -7.92
CA ASP A 48 -6.90 2.15 -8.33
C ASP A 48 -7.63 2.11 -9.66
N LYS A 49 -7.02 1.43 -10.62
CA LYS A 49 -7.63 1.21 -11.94
C LYS A 49 -6.98 0.05 -12.65
N VAL A 50 -7.70 -0.46 -13.66
CA VAL A 50 -7.17 -1.43 -14.61
C VAL A 50 -7.54 -0.97 -16.00
N ASP A 51 -6.56 -0.84 -16.88
CA ASP A 51 -6.77 -0.56 -18.29
C ASP A 51 -6.79 -1.88 -19.05
N TRP A 52 -7.92 -2.24 -19.62
CA TRP A 52 -8.14 -3.53 -20.28
C TRP A 52 -7.89 -3.48 -21.76
N GLU A 53 -7.29 -4.55 -22.28
CA GLU A 53 -7.10 -4.80 -23.70
C GLU A 53 -7.68 -6.17 -24.04
N THR A 54 -8.53 -6.22 -25.06
CA THR A 54 -9.09 -7.50 -25.53
C THR A 54 -8.07 -8.22 -26.40
N VAL A 55 -7.69 -9.42 -25.98
CA VAL A 55 -6.76 -10.27 -26.73
C VAL A 55 -7.54 -11.23 -27.62
N THR A 56 -8.59 -11.85 -27.08
CA THR A 56 -9.54 -12.69 -27.83
C THR A 56 -10.94 -12.41 -27.29
N ASP A 57 -11.97 -12.99 -27.91
CA ASP A 57 -13.37 -12.79 -27.49
C ASP A 57 -13.61 -13.12 -26.01
N ASP A 58 -12.88 -14.08 -25.47
CA ASP A 58 -13.08 -14.56 -24.11
C ASP A 58 -11.93 -14.22 -23.17
N TYR A 59 -11.02 -13.33 -23.59
CA TYR A 59 -9.80 -13.11 -22.85
C TYR A 59 -9.36 -11.65 -22.92
N GLN A 60 -9.16 -11.06 -21.76
CA GLN A 60 -8.65 -9.70 -21.64
C GLN A 60 -7.36 -9.67 -20.84
N ARG A 61 -6.49 -8.77 -21.24
CA ARG A 61 -5.26 -8.45 -20.52
C ARG A 61 -5.38 -7.05 -19.98
N GLY A 62 -5.06 -6.86 -18.73
CA GLY A 62 -5.16 -5.56 -18.06
C GLY A 62 -3.83 -5.08 -17.54
N THR A 63 -3.62 -3.77 -17.60
CA THR A 63 -2.55 -3.10 -16.87
C THR A 63 -3.17 -2.55 -15.57
N ALA A 64 -2.85 -3.16 -14.45
CA ALA A 64 -3.40 -2.80 -13.15
C ALA A 64 -2.51 -1.79 -12.45
N GLN A 65 -3.12 -0.77 -11.86
CA GLN A 65 -2.45 0.18 -10.99
C GLN A 65 -2.90 -0.08 -9.55
N ILE A 66 -1.93 -0.37 -8.69
CA ILE A 66 -2.17 -0.71 -7.29
C ILE A 66 -1.48 0.33 -6.42
N ILE A 67 -2.20 0.84 -5.42
CA ILE A 67 -1.67 1.82 -4.49
C ILE A 67 -1.58 1.19 -3.11
N VAL A 68 -0.41 1.30 -2.49
CA VAL A 68 -0.13 0.80 -1.14
C VAL A 68 0.29 1.96 -0.27
N LYS A 69 -0.44 2.19 0.81
CA LYS A 69 -0.21 3.29 1.75
C LYS A 69 0.21 2.75 3.11
N LEU A 70 1.35 3.21 3.59
CA LEU A 70 1.78 2.99 4.98
C LEU A 70 1.42 4.24 5.77
N CYS A 71 0.58 4.08 6.78
CA CYS A 71 0.05 5.19 7.58
C CYS A 71 0.56 5.07 9.00
N ILE A 72 1.18 6.13 9.49
CA ILE A 72 1.83 6.16 10.82
C ILE A 72 1.37 7.41 11.57
N ASP A 73 1.01 7.23 12.84
CA ASP A 73 0.77 8.35 13.74
C ASP A 73 2.11 8.91 14.24
N CYS A 74 2.29 10.22 14.12
CA CYS A 74 3.59 10.87 14.32
C CYS A 74 3.52 11.90 15.46
N PHE A 75 3.23 11.40 16.66
CA PHE A 75 3.18 12.25 17.86
C PHE A 75 4.55 12.48 18.50
N ASP A 76 5.57 11.74 18.07
CA ASP A 76 6.92 11.89 18.58
C ASP A 76 7.58 13.17 18.06
N ASP A 77 8.38 13.81 18.93
CA ASP A 77 9.23 14.92 18.54
C ASP A 77 10.45 14.39 17.79
N THR A 78 10.58 14.78 16.51
CA THR A 78 11.61 14.25 15.60
C THR A 78 12.63 15.29 15.15
N HIS A 79 12.64 16.50 15.72
CA HIS A 79 13.65 17.49 15.36
C HIS A 79 15.04 17.06 15.84
N TYR A 80 16.07 17.65 15.27
CA TYR A 80 17.45 17.22 15.43
C TYR A 80 17.92 17.06 16.89
N THR A 81 17.49 17.93 17.77
CA THR A 81 17.93 17.96 19.17
C THR A 81 16.99 17.25 20.15
N SER A 82 15.92 16.63 19.67
CA SER A 82 14.88 16.04 20.51
C SER A 82 15.26 14.73 21.20
N GLY A 83 16.25 14.02 20.66
CA GLY A 83 16.57 12.65 21.08
C GLY A 83 15.66 11.58 20.45
N THR A 84 14.64 11.96 19.69
CA THR A 84 13.73 11.05 18.98
C THR A 84 13.90 11.13 17.45
N ALA A 85 14.95 11.79 16.98
CA ALA A 85 15.24 11.93 15.54
C ALA A 85 15.34 10.58 14.81
N GLY A 86 15.72 9.51 15.52
CA GLY A 86 15.75 8.15 14.96
C GLY A 86 14.40 7.62 14.51
N LYS A 87 13.28 8.23 14.95
CA LYS A 87 11.94 7.81 14.51
C LYS A 87 11.72 8.02 13.02
N VAL A 88 12.31 9.05 12.44
CA VAL A 88 12.26 9.27 10.99
C VAL A 88 12.92 8.10 10.25
N ALA A 89 14.10 7.69 10.72
CA ALA A 89 14.81 6.55 10.13
C ALA A 89 14.02 5.25 10.26
N GLU A 90 13.36 5.02 11.40
CA GLU A 90 12.50 3.85 11.60
C GLU A 90 11.34 3.82 10.61
N ARG A 91 10.69 4.96 10.39
CA ARG A 91 9.57 5.08 9.46
C ARG A 91 9.99 4.83 8.03
N ILE A 92 11.14 5.38 7.63
CA ILE A 92 11.70 5.14 6.30
C ILE A 92 12.07 3.66 6.13
N ALA A 93 12.64 3.03 7.15
CA ALA A 93 12.96 1.61 7.13
C ALA A 93 11.71 0.74 6.97
N MET A 94 10.61 1.09 7.65
CA MET A 94 9.33 0.41 7.46
C MET A 94 8.83 0.54 6.03
N PHE A 95 8.93 1.72 5.45
CA PHE A 95 8.51 1.96 4.07
C PHE A 95 9.34 1.14 3.07
N LYS A 96 10.65 1.06 3.28
CA LYS A 96 11.53 0.23 2.45
C LYS A 96 11.20 -1.25 2.57
N ARG A 97 10.96 -1.72 3.79
CA ARG A 97 10.59 -3.12 4.03
C ARG A 97 9.25 -3.47 3.38
N LEU A 98 8.29 -2.57 3.46
CA LEU A 98 7.00 -2.75 2.79
C LEU A 98 7.19 -2.92 1.28
N HIS A 99 8.03 -2.10 0.66
CA HIS A 99 8.33 -2.22 -0.77
C HIS A 99 8.98 -3.58 -1.08
N GLU A 100 9.94 -4.03 -0.28
CA GLU A 100 10.59 -5.32 -0.50
C GLU A 100 9.60 -6.48 -0.42
N ILE A 101 8.61 -6.40 0.47
CA ILE A 101 7.57 -7.41 0.58
C ILE A 101 6.66 -7.38 -0.65
N VAL A 102 6.17 -6.20 -1.02
CA VAL A 102 5.21 -6.06 -2.13
C VAL A 102 5.82 -6.47 -3.45
N ARG A 103 7.06 -6.07 -3.73
CA ARG A 103 7.71 -6.40 -5.00
C ARG A 103 7.96 -7.89 -5.20
N HIS A 104 7.99 -8.67 -4.11
CA HIS A 104 8.22 -10.12 -4.18
C HIS A 104 6.93 -10.95 -4.18
N VAL A 105 5.77 -10.29 -4.20
CA VAL A 105 4.49 -10.99 -4.34
C VAL A 105 4.41 -11.62 -5.73
N GLU A 106 4.14 -12.91 -5.77
CA GLU A 106 4.00 -13.66 -7.02
C GLU A 106 2.58 -14.16 -7.21
N SER A 107 2.06 -14.02 -8.42
CA SER A 107 0.77 -14.55 -8.82
C SER A 107 0.90 -15.23 -10.18
N GLU A 108 0.22 -16.34 -10.37
CA GLU A 108 0.21 -17.05 -11.64
C GLU A 108 -0.48 -16.26 -12.75
N LYS A 109 -1.37 -15.34 -12.39
CA LYS A 109 -2.19 -14.55 -13.32
C LYS A 109 -1.71 -13.13 -13.51
N ALA A 110 -0.63 -12.73 -12.85
CA ALA A 110 -0.10 -11.38 -12.94
C ALA A 110 1.42 -11.40 -13.02
N THR A 111 1.97 -10.39 -13.68
CA THR A 111 3.41 -10.13 -13.69
C THR A 111 3.84 -9.58 -12.33
N GLU A 112 5.16 -9.47 -12.13
CA GLU A 112 5.69 -8.82 -10.93
C GLU A 112 5.16 -7.40 -10.79
N LEU A 113 5.00 -6.99 -9.53
CA LEU A 113 4.59 -5.63 -9.21
C LEU A 113 5.80 -4.69 -9.33
N GLU A 114 5.71 -3.75 -10.24
CA GLU A 114 6.76 -2.76 -10.48
C GLU A 114 6.34 -1.42 -9.87
N ARG A 115 7.16 -0.89 -8.98
CA ARG A 115 6.89 0.42 -8.40
C ARG A 115 7.18 1.51 -9.42
N THR A 116 6.16 2.34 -9.72
CA THR A 116 6.24 3.41 -10.70
C THR A 116 6.38 4.79 -10.07
N GLY A 117 6.03 4.92 -8.80
CA GLY A 117 6.15 6.18 -8.09
C GLY A 117 5.91 6.04 -6.61
N SER A 118 6.36 7.03 -5.86
CA SER A 118 6.11 7.15 -4.43
C SER A 118 5.90 8.60 -4.08
N ARG A 119 5.06 8.83 -3.09
CA ARG A 119 4.89 10.16 -2.50
C ARG A 119 4.58 10.01 -1.01
N TRP A 120 4.78 11.05 -0.25
CA TRP A 120 4.41 11.06 1.16
C TRP A 120 3.82 12.43 1.50
N TYR A 121 2.87 12.39 2.41
CA TYR A 121 2.13 13.58 2.81
C TYR A 121 1.62 13.39 4.23
N SER A 122 1.13 14.47 4.81
CA SER A 122 0.59 14.46 6.17
C SER A 122 -0.91 14.75 6.14
N LEU A 123 -1.62 14.14 7.08
CA LEU A 123 -3.04 14.34 7.31
C LEU A 123 -3.26 14.99 8.68
N PRO A 124 -4.42 15.65 8.91
CA PRO A 124 -4.76 16.16 10.23
C PRO A 124 -4.66 15.09 11.30
N GLY A 125 -4.28 15.48 12.53
CA GLY A 125 -4.10 14.54 13.63
C GLY A 125 -2.71 13.91 13.67
N ALA A 126 -1.71 14.55 13.07
CA ALA A 126 -0.31 14.09 13.04
C ALA A 126 -0.14 12.71 12.38
N ILE A 127 -0.84 12.48 11.30
CA ILE A 127 -0.73 11.24 10.53
C ILE A 127 0.18 11.47 9.32
N LYS A 128 1.17 10.60 9.14
CA LYS A 128 2.05 10.59 7.98
C LYS A 128 1.70 9.40 7.08
N VAL A 129 1.55 9.65 5.79
CA VAL A 129 1.26 8.62 4.80
C VAL A 129 2.43 8.49 3.83
N TYR A 130 2.93 7.28 3.69
CA TYR A 130 3.94 6.88 2.69
C TYR A 130 3.23 6.03 1.65
N GLU A 131 3.09 6.56 0.44
CA GLU A 131 2.30 5.93 -0.61
C GLU A 131 3.19 5.50 -1.76
N SER A 132 3.02 4.27 -2.23
CA SER A 132 3.67 3.79 -3.45
C SER A 132 2.63 3.29 -4.43
N THR A 133 2.88 3.57 -5.71
CA THR A 133 2.07 3.09 -6.82
C THR A 133 2.85 2.00 -7.54
N TYR A 134 2.14 0.89 -7.81
CA TYR A 134 2.69 -0.27 -8.52
C TYR A 134 1.87 -0.54 -9.76
N GLU A 135 2.52 -1.05 -10.79
CA GLU A 135 1.86 -1.57 -11.98
C GLU A 135 2.20 -3.03 -12.19
N CYS A 136 1.25 -3.78 -12.71
CA CYS A 136 1.46 -5.13 -13.20
C CYS A 136 0.52 -5.40 -14.37
N ILE A 137 0.86 -6.40 -15.16
CA ILE A 137 -0.01 -6.89 -16.23
C ILE A 137 -0.69 -8.15 -15.70
N MET A 138 -1.99 -8.22 -15.84
CA MET A 138 -2.79 -9.35 -15.38
C MET A 138 -3.72 -9.83 -16.46
N ASP A 139 -4.01 -11.12 -16.41
CA ASP A 139 -4.94 -11.76 -17.32
C ASP A 139 -6.23 -12.06 -16.57
N GLU A 140 -7.37 -11.83 -17.24
CA GLU A 140 -8.67 -12.15 -16.68
C GLU A 140 -9.57 -12.74 -17.74
N GLU A 141 -10.10 -13.93 -17.45
CA GLU A 141 -11.10 -14.55 -18.25
C GLU A 141 -12.48 -14.07 -17.82
N PRO A 142 -13.41 -13.85 -18.76
CA PRO A 142 -14.80 -13.51 -18.41
C PRO A 142 -15.43 -14.62 -17.56
N ALA A 143 -16.21 -14.22 -16.61
CA ALA A 143 -16.92 -15.18 -15.76
C ALA A 143 -17.98 -15.95 -16.53
#